data_9828c7b2aac3d1ca620d2661c645a241
#
_entry.id   9828c7b2aac3d1ca620d2661c645a241
#
_cell.length_a   1.000
_cell.length_b   1.000
_cell.length_c   1.000
_cell.angle_alpha   90.00
_cell.angle_beta   90.00
_cell.angle_gamma   90.00
#
_symmetry.space_group_name_H-M   'P 1'
#
loop_
_entity.id
_entity.type
_entity.pdbx_description
1 polymer ?
#
loop_
_entity_poly.entity_id
_entity_poly.type
_entity_poly.pdbx_seq_one_letter_code
_entity_poly.pdbx_strand_id
1 'polypeptide(L)'
;RGYHHKLKGNLRLTDIAQAVNTKNWTLAKDILDTLNAFMCSADMRILYTHFARADTGKVLTSKQERYQIQVVEGAELIWKRMTNLQDPFPTVHDCYLKQYQLGMPNLSRRYTTILFDEAQDANPVTSSIVLQQNCKVILVGDRHQQIYRFRGANNALDSKELMNADQLYLTHSFRFGPNVSLVANALLELKGETRPVVGRGPADQVVMFLPGDVGHRAILHRTVMGVIETALSATESGSQV
;
A
#
# COMPACT_ATOMS: atom_id res chain seq x y z
N ARG A 1 2.64 2.36 22.46
CA ARG A 1 1.47 2.35 23.38
C ARG A 1 1.11 3.81 23.67
N GLY A 2 -0.17 4.18 23.77
CA GLY A 2 -0.62 5.54 24.12
C GLY A 2 -1.51 6.23 23.08
N TYR A 3 -1.58 5.77 21.83
CA TYR A 3 -2.38 6.41 20.79
C TYR A 3 -3.85 5.92 20.70
N HIS A 4 -4.27 4.92 21.48
CA HIS A 4 -5.60 4.31 21.36
C HIS A 4 -6.75 5.32 21.44
N HIS A 5 -6.65 6.32 22.33
CA HIS A 5 -7.68 7.34 22.53
C HIS A 5 -7.82 8.34 21.36
N LYS A 6 -6.77 8.46 20.50
CA LYS A 6 -6.74 9.38 19.36
C LYS A 6 -6.91 8.67 18.03
N LEU A 7 -6.88 7.32 18.00
CA LEU A 7 -6.80 6.55 16.76
C LEU A 7 -8.12 6.63 15.98
N LYS A 8 -8.02 7.07 14.72
CA LYS A 8 -9.10 7.02 13.73
C LYS A 8 -8.65 6.24 12.51
N GLY A 9 -9.61 5.69 11.76
CA GLY A 9 -9.30 4.99 10.51
C GLY A 9 -8.67 5.91 9.46
N ASN A 10 -9.23 7.09 9.27
CA ASN A 10 -8.76 8.11 8.31
C ASN A 10 -8.91 9.51 8.90
N LEU A 11 -8.06 10.44 8.46
CA LEU A 11 -8.26 11.87 8.68
C LEU A 11 -9.27 12.42 7.67
N ARG A 12 -10.15 13.30 8.13
CA ARG A 12 -11.10 14.00 7.26
C ARG A 12 -10.52 15.33 6.79
N LEU A 13 -10.91 15.78 5.62
CA LEU A 13 -10.53 17.11 5.13
C LEU A 13 -10.99 18.23 6.08
N THR A 14 -12.13 18.04 6.75
CA THR A 14 -12.63 18.96 7.78
C THR A 14 -11.68 19.08 8.98
N ASP A 15 -11.08 17.95 9.41
CA ASP A 15 -10.13 17.95 10.52
C ASP A 15 -8.88 18.78 10.14
N ILE A 16 -8.39 18.63 8.91
CA ILE A 16 -7.24 19.37 8.39
C ILE A 16 -7.58 20.86 8.24
N ALA A 17 -8.69 21.20 7.57
CA ALA A 17 -9.09 22.58 7.33
C ALA A 17 -9.25 23.36 8.64
N GLN A 18 -9.85 22.74 9.66
CA GLN A 18 -9.99 23.31 11.00
C GLN A 18 -8.63 23.48 11.69
N ALA A 19 -7.75 22.50 11.59
CA ALA A 19 -6.45 22.51 12.26
C ALA A 19 -5.51 23.60 11.71
N VAL A 20 -5.56 23.87 10.40
CA VAL A 20 -4.77 24.94 9.75
C VAL A 20 -5.53 26.24 9.57
N ASN A 21 -6.76 26.34 10.12
CA ASN A 21 -7.64 27.51 10.06
C ASN A 21 -7.85 28.02 8.63
N THR A 22 -8.22 27.14 7.70
CA THR A 22 -8.43 27.50 6.30
C THR A 22 -9.85 27.16 5.83
N LYS A 23 -10.38 27.97 4.93
CA LYS A 23 -11.61 27.69 4.16
C LYS A 23 -11.28 27.16 2.75
N ASN A 24 -10.01 27.09 2.39
CA ASN A 24 -9.54 26.58 1.10
C ASN A 24 -9.43 25.06 1.13
N TRP A 25 -10.42 24.38 0.59
CA TRP A 25 -10.47 22.91 0.53
C TRP A 25 -9.35 22.30 -0.32
N THR A 26 -8.88 23.00 -1.34
CA THR A 26 -7.74 22.57 -2.15
C THR A 26 -6.46 22.53 -1.31
N LEU A 27 -6.23 23.58 -0.51
CA LEU A 27 -5.10 23.63 0.40
C LEU A 27 -5.17 22.52 1.46
N ALA A 28 -6.35 22.31 2.07
CA ALA A 28 -6.55 21.25 3.04
C ALA A 28 -6.28 19.85 2.44
N LYS A 29 -6.73 19.65 1.20
CA LYS A 29 -6.49 18.41 0.47
C LYS A 29 -4.99 18.21 0.16
N ASP A 30 -4.31 19.22 -0.34
CA ASP A 30 -2.90 19.15 -0.68
C ASP A 30 -2.02 18.91 0.58
N ILE A 31 -2.39 19.48 1.73
CA ILE A 31 -1.76 19.20 3.02
C ILE A 31 -1.96 17.74 3.42
N LEU A 32 -3.17 17.22 3.32
CA LEU A 32 -3.48 15.83 3.65
C LEU A 32 -2.73 14.85 2.74
N ASP A 33 -2.73 15.10 1.43
CA ASP A 33 -2.05 14.27 0.45
C ASP A 33 -0.53 14.29 0.68
N THR A 34 0.06 15.45 1.00
CA THR A 34 1.49 15.59 1.34
C THR A 34 1.84 14.82 2.63
N LEU A 35 1.00 14.91 3.64
CA LEU A 35 1.17 14.17 4.89
C LEU A 35 1.09 12.65 4.66
N ASN A 36 0.12 12.19 3.87
CA ASN A 36 -0.02 10.78 3.54
C ASN A 36 1.19 10.26 2.72
N ALA A 37 1.68 11.05 1.76
CA ALA A 37 2.88 10.72 0.99
C ALA A 37 4.11 10.58 1.92
N PHE A 38 4.28 11.49 2.88
CA PHE A 38 5.34 11.38 3.89
C PHE A 38 5.19 10.14 4.75
N MET A 39 4.00 9.86 5.27
CA MET A 39 3.76 8.68 6.11
C MET A 39 4.00 7.36 5.38
N CYS A 40 3.92 7.35 4.06
CA CYS A 40 4.22 6.19 3.22
C CYS A 40 5.66 6.18 2.67
N SER A 41 6.46 7.24 2.86
CA SER A 41 7.84 7.35 2.36
C SER A 41 8.86 6.80 3.36
N ALA A 42 10.08 6.52 2.90
CA ALA A 42 11.22 6.20 3.77
C ALA A 42 11.91 7.46 4.36
N ASP A 43 11.51 8.66 3.93
CA ASP A 43 12.16 9.91 4.29
C ASP A 43 12.06 10.24 5.78
N MET A 44 13.08 10.87 6.33
CA MET A 44 13.17 11.19 7.76
C MET A 44 12.39 12.46 8.15
N ARG A 45 11.97 13.26 7.16
CA ARG A 45 11.22 14.50 7.35
C ARG A 45 10.29 14.76 6.18
N ILE A 46 9.33 15.65 6.36
CA ILE A 46 8.47 16.10 5.27
C ILE A 46 9.31 16.94 4.30
N LEU A 47 9.26 16.60 3.02
CA LEU A 47 9.99 17.26 1.93
C LEU A 47 9.00 17.84 0.92
N TYR A 48 9.48 18.80 0.12
CA TYR A 48 8.68 19.35 -0.99
C TYR A 48 8.28 18.30 -2.03
N THR A 49 9.07 17.25 -2.17
CA THR A 49 8.80 16.12 -3.07
C THR A 49 7.56 15.29 -2.68
N HIS A 50 7.09 15.41 -1.44
CA HIS A 50 5.84 14.77 -1.01
C HIS A 50 4.60 15.49 -1.51
N PHE A 51 4.73 16.75 -1.92
CA PHE A 51 3.64 17.49 -2.51
C PHE A 51 3.40 17.01 -3.94
N ALA A 52 2.26 16.34 -4.18
CA ALA A 52 1.95 15.65 -5.44
C ALA A 52 1.94 16.56 -6.68
N ARG A 53 1.70 17.88 -6.49
CA ARG A 53 1.76 18.89 -7.56
C ARG A 53 3.11 19.59 -7.66
N ALA A 54 4.12 19.13 -6.95
CA ALA A 54 5.48 19.61 -7.14
C ALA A 54 5.92 19.24 -8.56
N ASP A 55 5.96 20.24 -9.42
CA ASP A 55 6.37 20.11 -10.82
C ASP A 55 7.90 19.95 -10.84
N THR A 56 8.34 18.70 -10.71
CA THR A 56 9.76 18.34 -10.64
C THR A 56 10.39 18.58 -12.02
N GLY A 57 10.91 19.76 -12.26
CA GLY A 57 11.64 20.08 -13.48
C GLY A 57 11.31 21.43 -14.10
N LYS A 58 10.32 22.15 -13.59
CA LYS A 58 10.01 23.53 -14.03
C LYS A 58 10.41 24.54 -12.96
N VAL A 59 10.87 25.71 -13.40
CA VAL A 59 11.08 26.86 -12.52
C VAL A 59 9.74 27.31 -11.98
N LEU A 60 9.57 27.25 -10.67
CA LEU A 60 8.34 27.66 -10.01
C LEU A 60 8.24 29.19 -10.02
N THR A 61 7.03 29.71 -10.17
CA THR A 61 6.75 31.12 -9.90
C THR A 61 6.77 31.36 -8.39
N SER A 62 7.06 32.59 -7.95
CA SER A 62 7.07 32.96 -6.52
C SER A 62 5.74 32.69 -5.81
N LYS A 63 4.62 32.65 -6.56
CA LYS A 63 3.30 32.28 -6.02
C LYS A 63 3.21 30.77 -5.77
N GLN A 64 3.76 29.96 -6.68
CA GLN A 64 3.77 28.50 -6.54
C GLN A 64 4.72 28.06 -5.41
N GLU A 65 5.87 28.71 -5.29
CA GLU A 65 6.82 28.45 -4.18
C GLU A 65 6.15 28.73 -2.82
N ARG A 66 5.53 29.90 -2.66
CA ARG A 66 4.82 30.25 -1.42
C ARG A 66 3.70 29.26 -1.10
N TYR A 67 2.95 28.82 -2.11
CA TYR A 67 1.90 27.82 -1.91
C TYR A 67 2.49 26.47 -1.48
N GLN A 68 3.58 26.03 -2.10
CA GLN A 68 4.26 24.80 -1.74
C GLN A 68 4.80 24.85 -0.31
N ILE A 69 5.41 25.95 0.10
CA ILE A 69 5.84 26.18 1.48
C ILE A 69 4.66 26.05 2.44
N GLN A 70 3.55 26.73 2.13
CA GLN A 70 2.34 26.70 2.96
C GLN A 70 1.78 25.27 3.12
N VAL A 71 1.83 24.45 2.06
CA VAL A 71 1.38 23.05 2.11
C VAL A 71 2.29 22.23 3.01
N VAL A 72 3.62 22.36 2.87
CA VAL A 72 4.60 21.61 3.67
C VAL A 72 4.52 22.01 5.15
N GLU A 73 4.48 23.29 5.46
CA GLU A 73 4.30 23.79 6.84
C GLU A 73 2.98 23.31 7.46
N GLY A 74 1.90 23.30 6.66
CA GLY A 74 0.62 22.75 7.08
C GLY A 74 0.72 21.25 7.41
N ALA A 75 1.40 20.46 6.58
CA ALA A 75 1.61 19.05 6.81
C ALA A 75 2.48 18.79 8.06
N GLU A 76 3.52 19.60 8.29
CA GLU A 76 4.36 19.54 9.49
C GLU A 76 3.56 19.87 10.76
N LEU A 77 2.69 20.88 10.70
CA LEU A 77 1.80 21.21 11.80
C LEU A 77 0.89 20.04 12.17
N ILE A 78 0.24 19.43 11.16
CA ILE A 78 -0.64 18.27 11.37
C ILE A 78 0.16 17.11 11.94
N TRP A 79 1.34 16.80 11.36
CA TRP A 79 2.22 15.75 11.87
C TRP A 79 2.55 15.93 13.34
N LYS A 80 2.96 17.15 13.74
CA LYS A 80 3.27 17.51 15.12
C LYS A 80 2.06 17.28 16.05
N ARG A 81 0.86 17.66 15.63
CA ARG A 81 -0.36 17.44 16.39
C ARG A 81 -0.72 15.96 16.51
N MET A 82 -0.60 15.20 15.44
CA MET A 82 -0.86 13.75 15.43
C MET A 82 0.07 12.99 16.38
N THR A 83 1.33 13.39 16.42
CA THR A 83 2.39 12.70 17.19
C THR A 83 2.44 13.15 18.67
N ASN A 84 1.84 14.29 19.00
CA ASN A 84 1.71 14.73 20.40
C ASN A 84 0.56 14.00 21.10
N LEU A 85 0.88 13.18 22.10
CA LEU A 85 -0.10 12.41 22.88
C LEU A 85 -1.08 13.29 23.68
N GLN A 86 -0.70 14.53 23.99
CA GLN A 86 -1.52 15.48 24.75
C GLN A 86 -2.44 16.32 23.84
N ASP A 87 -2.20 16.35 22.54
CA ASP A 87 -3.05 17.06 21.59
C ASP A 87 -4.29 16.20 21.26
N PRO A 88 -5.51 16.73 21.31
CA PRO A 88 -6.73 15.98 20.99
C PRO A 88 -6.88 15.67 19.49
N PHE A 89 -6.02 16.19 18.62
CA PHE A 89 -6.08 15.92 17.19
C PHE A 89 -5.93 14.42 16.89
N PRO A 90 -6.76 13.84 16.00
CA PRO A 90 -6.74 12.41 15.73
C PRO A 90 -5.43 11.97 15.07
N THR A 91 -5.09 10.69 15.25
CA THR A 91 -3.98 10.02 14.58
C THR A 91 -4.49 8.81 13.78
N VAL A 92 -3.68 8.33 12.83
CA VAL A 92 -3.96 7.17 11.97
C VAL A 92 -2.91 6.08 12.15
N HIS A 93 -3.20 4.87 11.65
CA HIS A 93 -2.27 3.75 11.76
C HIS A 93 -0.91 4.03 11.13
N ASP A 94 -0.87 4.68 9.97
CA ASP A 94 0.39 5.00 9.28
C ASP A 94 1.27 5.97 10.09
N CYS A 95 0.67 6.80 10.94
CA CYS A 95 1.41 7.72 11.80
C CYS A 95 2.32 6.99 12.79
N TYR A 96 1.81 6.01 13.54
CA TYR A 96 2.65 5.30 14.51
C TYR A 96 3.65 4.34 13.84
N LEU A 97 3.32 3.79 12.66
CA LEU A 97 4.27 3.02 11.86
C LEU A 97 5.43 3.91 11.41
N LYS A 98 5.10 5.11 10.89
CA LYS A 98 6.09 6.13 10.52
C LYS A 98 6.95 6.57 11.69
N GLN A 99 6.36 6.83 12.86
CA GLN A 99 7.13 7.15 14.08
C GLN A 99 8.07 6.02 14.47
N TYR A 100 7.65 4.77 14.34
CA TYR A 100 8.51 3.62 14.60
C TYR A 100 9.69 3.59 13.65
N GLN A 101 9.48 3.83 12.34
CA GLN A 101 10.54 3.94 11.34
C GLN A 101 11.51 5.09 11.66
N LEU A 102 11.00 6.29 12.01
CA LEU A 102 11.81 7.44 12.37
C LEU A 102 12.67 7.20 13.64
N GLY A 103 12.23 6.31 14.50
CA GLY A 103 13.02 5.85 15.66
C GLY A 103 14.17 4.91 15.30
N MET A 104 14.36 4.58 14.01
CA MET A 104 15.42 3.70 13.51
C MET A 104 15.55 2.41 14.34
N PRO A 105 14.49 1.59 14.40
CA PRO A 105 14.48 0.43 15.28
C PRO A 105 15.55 -0.58 14.87
N ASN A 106 16.33 -1.04 15.83
CA ASN A 106 17.34 -2.06 15.64
C ASN A 106 16.76 -3.44 16.02
N LEU A 107 16.19 -4.13 15.04
CA LEU A 107 15.61 -5.46 15.22
C LEU A 107 16.69 -6.55 15.31
N SER A 108 17.87 -6.33 14.73
CA SER A 108 18.99 -7.29 14.74
C SER A 108 19.57 -7.54 16.14
N ARG A 109 19.26 -6.68 17.13
CA ARG A 109 19.57 -6.95 18.55
C ARG A 109 18.75 -8.10 19.12
N ARG A 110 17.60 -8.39 18.53
CA ARG A 110 16.64 -9.39 19.04
C ARG A 110 16.48 -10.58 18.09
N TYR A 111 16.65 -10.36 16.79
CA TYR A 111 16.40 -11.36 15.76
C TYR A 111 17.64 -11.56 14.90
N THR A 112 18.01 -12.81 14.66
CA THR A 112 19.09 -13.18 13.75
C THR A 112 18.63 -13.28 12.30
N THR A 113 17.32 -13.44 12.11
CA THR A 113 16.69 -13.56 10.79
C THR A 113 15.32 -12.90 10.81
N ILE A 114 15.00 -12.18 9.75
CA ILE A 114 13.69 -11.57 9.49
C ILE A 114 13.10 -12.25 8.25
N LEU A 115 11.91 -12.79 8.39
CA LEU A 115 11.10 -13.27 7.27
C LEU A 115 10.05 -12.18 6.95
N PHE A 116 10.03 -11.69 5.71
CA PHE A 116 9.14 -10.65 5.27
C PHE A 116 8.27 -11.17 4.12
N ASP A 117 7.04 -11.51 4.46
CA ASP A 117 6.05 -12.04 3.52
C ASP A 117 5.27 -10.92 2.85
N GLU A 118 4.65 -11.21 1.69
CA GLU A 118 3.92 -10.26 0.85
C GLU A 118 4.75 -9.00 0.51
N ALA A 119 6.03 -9.18 0.27
CA ALA A 119 6.97 -8.07 0.09
C ALA A 119 6.67 -7.17 -1.13
N GLN A 120 5.87 -7.64 -2.10
CA GLN A 120 5.40 -6.83 -3.24
C GLN A 120 4.42 -5.73 -2.82
N ASP A 121 3.71 -5.89 -1.68
CA ASP A 121 2.74 -4.92 -1.18
C ASP A 121 3.30 -4.05 -0.03
N ALA A 122 4.60 -4.15 0.23
CA ALA A 122 5.26 -3.33 1.23
C ALA A 122 5.27 -1.85 0.82
N ASN A 123 4.96 -0.96 1.77
CA ASN A 123 5.24 0.45 1.58
C ASN A 123 6.72 0.78 1.90
N PRO A 124 7.27 1.91 1.41
CA PRO A 124 8.66 2.29 1.67
C PRO A 124 9.04 2.37 3.15
N VAL A 125 8.09 2.70 4.03
CA VAL A 125 8.32 2.73 5.50
C VAL A 125 8.65 1.34 6.01
N THR A 126 7.81 0.35 5.70
CA THR A 126 8.02 -1.04 6.13
C THR A 126 9.27 -1.63 5.51
N SER A 127 9.49 -1.38 4.19
CA SER A 127 10.69 -1.82 3.50
C SER A 127 11.95 -1.25 4.15
N SER A 128 11.98 0.04 4.49
CA SER A 128 13.14 0.64 5.15
C SER A 128 13.40 0.06 6.55
N ILE A 129 12.35 -0.23 7.32
CA ILE A 129 12.50 -0.89 8.63
C ILE A 129 13.16 -2.26 8.48
N VAL A 130 12.75 -3.04 7.49
CA VAL A 130 13.22 -4.42 7.31
C VAL A 130 14.60 -4.48 6.65
N LEU A 131 14.79 -3.72 5.55
CA LEU A 131 16.00 -3.83 4.73
C LEU A 131 17.23 -3.16 5.34
N GLN A 132 17.04 -2.25 6.30
CA GLN A 132 18.14 -1.56 7.01
C GLN A 132 18.70 -2.37 8.20
N GLN A 133 18.20 -3.58 8.45
CA GLN A 133 18.66 -4.38 9.57
C GLN A 133 19.98 -5.10 9.27
N ASN A 134 20.86 -5.12 10.26
CA ASN A 134 22.12 -5.88 10.18
C ASN A 134 21.92 -7.35 10.63
N CYS A 135 21.00 -8.06 9.98
CA CYS A 135 20.74 -9.48 10.17
C CYS A 135 20.29 -10.10 8.85
N LYS A 136 20.13 -11.42 8.82
CA LYS A 136 19.63 -12.10 7.64
C LYS A 136 18.18 -11.68 7.35
N VAL A 137 17.89 -11.26 6.13
CA VAL A 137 16.54 -10.91 5.68
C VAL A 137 16.14 -11.82 4.53
N ILE A 138 14.98 -12.41 4.61
CA ILE A 138 14.39 -13.26 3.57
C ILE A 138 13.04 -12.63 3.19
N LEU A 139 12.94 -12.17 1.94
CA LEU A 139 11.71 -11.64 1.39
C LEU A 139 10.99 -12.72 0.61
N VAL A 140 9.69 -12.80 0.80
CA VAL A 140 8.79 -13.68 0.06
C VAL A 140 7.70 -12.81 -0.56
N GLY A 141 7.35 -13.08 -1.81
CA GLY A 141 6.29 -12.32 -2.48
C GLY A 141 6.19 -12.66 -3.97
N ASP A 142 5.16 -12.14 -4.59
CA ASP A 142 4.92 -12.28 -6.02
C ASP A 142 4.65 -10.90 -6.65
N ARG A 143 5.58 -10.44 -7.49
CA ARG A 143 5.46 -9.14 -8.17
C ARG A 143 4.19 -8.99 -9.01
N HIS A 144 3.62 -10.11 -9.49
CA HIS A 144 2.41 -10.11 -10.30
C HIS A 144 1.12 -9.99 -9.45
N GLN A 145 1.21 -10.18 -8.14
CA GLN A 145 0.11 -10.04 -7.18
C GLN A 145 0.06 -8.68 -6.49
N GLN A 146 0.87 -7.71 -6.89
CA GLN A 146 0.84 -6.36 -6.32
C GLN A 146 -0.49 -5.66 -6.61
N ILE A 147 -1.31 -5.46 -5.59
CA ILE A 147 -2.64 -4.84 -5.69
C ILE A 147 -2.77 -3.54 -4.87
N TYR A 148 -1.80 -3.19 -4.02
CA TYR A 148 -1.85 -2.02 -3.14
C TYR A 148 -0.97 -0.85 -3.60
N ARG A 149 -0.56 -0.81 -4.86
CA ARG A 149 0.23 0.29 -5.43
C ARG A 149 -0.43 1.67 -5.24
N PHE A 150 -1.77 1.72 -5.31
CA PHE A 150 -2.54 2.94 -5.10
C PHE A 150 -2.49 3.47 -3.65
N ARG A 151 -2.03 2.65 -2.68
CA ARG A 151 -1.76 3.03 -1.28
C ARG A 151 -0.29 3.35 -1.02
N GLY A 152 0.52 3.58 -2.07
CA GLY A 152 1.94 3.84 -1.94
C GLY A 152 2.79 2.58 -1.71
N ALA A 153 2.24 1.38 -1.92
CA ALA A 153 3.03 0.16 -1.94
C ALA A 153 4.07 0.24 -3.07
N ASN A 154 5.30 -0.01 -2.72
CA ASN A 154 6.42 -0.12 -3.64
C ASN A 154 6.97 -1.54 -3.52
N ASN A 155 7.08 -2.25 -4.65
CA ASN A 155 7.55 -3.63 -4.63
C ASN A 155 8.93 -3.74 -3.97
N ALA A 156 8.98 -4.20 -2.72
CA ALA A 156 10.24 -4.36 -2.01
C ALA A 156 11.18 -5.38 -2.66
N LEU A 157 10.65 -6.31 -3.48
CA LEU A 157 11.45 -7.28 -4.23
C LEU A 157 12.30 -6.64 -5.33
N ASP A 158 11.96 -5.41 -5.78
CA ASP A 158 12.71 -4.65 -6.77
C ASP A 158 13.65 -3.62 -6.13
N SER A 159 13.86 -3.71 -4.82
CA SER A 159 14.70 -2.81 -4.05
C SER A 159 16.18 -2.94 -4.44
N LYS A 160 16.89 -1.81 -4.46
CA LYS A 160 18.33 -1.78 -4.79
C LYS A 160 19.18 -2.54 -3.80
N GLU A 161 18.74 -2.62 -2.55
CA GLU A 161 19.39 -3.36 -1.47
C GLU A 161 19.44 -4.87 -1.77
N LEU A 162 18.58 -5.36 -2.67
CA LEU A 162 18.51 -6.78 -3.06
C LEU A 162 19.30 -7.11 -4.34
N MET A 163 20.04 -6.17 -4.93
CA MET A 163 20.76 -6.41 -6.19
C MET A 163 21.72 -7.61 -6.12
N ASN A 164 22.27 -7.90 -4.95
CA ASN A 164 23.20 -9.01 -4.71
C ASN A 164 22.57 -10.15 -3.91
N ALA A 165 21.25 -10.17 -3.74
CA ALA A 165 20.57 -11.23 -3.01
C ALA A 165 20.35 -12.46 -3.90
N ASP A 166 20.43 -13.64 -3.30
CA ASP A 166 20.05 -14.89 -3.95
C ASP A 166 18.54 -14.87 -4.24
N GLN A 167 18.16 -15.21 -5.47
CA GLN A 167 16.77 -15.29 -5.88
C GLN A 167 16.37 -16.74 -6.11
N LEU A 168 15.34 -17.18 -5.40
CA LEU A 168 14.74 -18.51 -5.51
C LEU A 168 13.29 -18.35 -5.99
N TYR A 169 12.80 -19.33 -6.73
CA TYR A 169 11.48 -19.29 -7.32
C TYR A 169 10.66 -20.51 -6.93
N LEU A 170 9.44 -20.27 -6.43
CA LEU A 170 8.45 -21.29 -6.16
C LEU A 170 7.49 -21.35 -7.34
N THR A 171 7.69 -22.33 -8.22
CA THR A 171 6.92 -22.46 -9.46
C THR A 171 5.73 -23.41 -9.37
N HIS A 172 5.60 -24.15 -8.27
CA HIS A 172 4.50 -25.09 -8.06
C HIS A 172 3.43 -24.50 -7.14
N SER A 173 2.17 -24.57 -7.57
CA SER A 173 1.01 -24.21 -6.77
C SER A 173 0.18 -25.43 -6.44
N PHE A 174 -0.16 -25.59 -5.16
CA PHE A 174 -1.06 -26.64 -4.67
C PHE A 174 -2.50 -26.13 -4.45
N ARG A 175 -2.77 -24.86 -4.75
CA ARG A 175 -4.09 -24.22 -4.61
C ARG A 175 -5.03 -24.52 -5.79
N PHE A 176 -4.46 -24.78 -6.97
CA PHE A 176 -5.19 -25.01 -8.21
C PHE A 176 -4.50 -26.06 -9.08
N GLY A 177 -5.24 -26.62 -10.01
CA GLY A 177 -4.78 -27.67 -10.92
C GLY A 177 -4.20 -27.12 -12.24
N PRO A 178 -3.98 -28.02 -13.22
CA PRO A 178 -3.28 -27.68 -14.47
C PRO A 178 -4.08 -26.73 -15.38
N ASN A 179 -5.42 -26.76 -15.36
CA ASN A 179 -6.21 -25.94 -16.28
C ASN A 179 -6.18 -24.46 -15.86
N VAL A 180 -6.27 -24.16 -14.56
CA VAL A 180 -6.11 -22.80 -14.06
C VAL A 180 -4.69 -22.30 -14.30
N SER A 181 -3.65 -23.14 -14.10
CA SER A 181 -2.28 -22.76 -14.38
C SER A 181 -2.02 -22.47 -15.86
N LEU A 182 -2.67 -23.15 -16.77
CA LEU A 182 -2.59 -22.89 -18.21
C LEU A 182 -3.04 -21.46 -18.54
N VAL A 183 -4.20 -21.05 -18.02
CA VAL A 183 -4.73 -19.69 -18.23
C VAL A 183 -3.85 -18.65 -17.55
N ALA A 184 -3.39 -18.93 -16.31
CA ALA A 184 -2.48 -18.05 -15.59
C ALA A 184 -1.18 -17.81 -16.37
N ASN A 185 -0.58 -18.87 -16.93
CA ASN A 185 0.65 -18.78 -17.72
C ASN A 185 0.47 -17.96 -19.00
N ALA A 186 -0.65 -18.10 -19.69
CA ALA A 186 -0.95 -17.27 -20.86
C ALA A 186 -0.99 -15.77 -20.51
N LEU A 187 -1.54 -15.40 -19.33
CA LEU A 187 -1.55 -14.03 -18.85
C LEU A 187 -0.17 -13.55 -18.37
N LEU A 188 0.63 -14.42 -17.75
CA LEU A 188 1.98 -14.13 -17.30
C LEU A 188 2.92 -13.89 -18.49
N GLU A 189 2.79 -14.68 -19.54
CA GLU A 189 3.54 -14.51 -20.80
C GLU A 189 3.29 -13.12 -21.42
N LEU A 190 2.03 -12.65 -21.43
CA LEU A 190 1.71 -11.29 -21.89
C LEU A 190 2.37 -10.19 -21.04
N LYS A 191 2.74 -10.50 -19.80
CA LYS A 191 3.50 -9.60 -18.92
C LYS A 191 5.02 -9.79 -19.02
N GLY A 192 5.49 -10.64 -19.90
CA GLY A 192 6.91 -10.94 -20.09
C GLY A 192 7.52 -11.92 -19.09
N GLU A 193 6.68 -12.62 -18.29
CA GLU A 193 7.21 -13.67 -17.39
C GLU A 193 7.51 -14.93 -18.20
N THR A 194 8.70 -15.46 -18.05
CA THR A 194 9.19 -16.62 -18.79
C THR A 194 9.14 -17.92 -17.99
N ARG A 195 8.91 -17.83 -16.67
CA ARG A 195 8.84 -18.98 -15.78
C ARG A 195 7.38 -19.40 -15.60
N PRO A 196 7.00 -20.59 -16.04
CA PRO A 196 5.64 -21.06 -15.89
C PRO A 196 5.34 -21.47 -14.45
N VAL A 197 4.10 -21.26 -14.03
CA VAL A 197 3.54 -21.82 -12.80
C VAL A 197 2.94 -23.20 -13.13
N VAL A 198 3.24 -24.18 -12.30
CA VAL A 198 2.71 -25.55 -12.44
C VAL A 198 1.62 -25.77 -11.40
N GLY A 199 0.39 -25.99 -11.83
CA GLY A 199 -0.72 -26.37 -10.96
C GLY A 199 -0.59 -27.83 -10.54
N ARG A 200 -0.48 -28.06 -9.22
CA ARG A 200 -0.43 -29.40 -8.60
C ARG A 200 -1.55 -29.59 -7.54
N GLY A 201 -2.51 -28.69 -7.54
CA GLY A 201 -3.70 -28.79 -6.71
C GLY A 201 -4.71 -29.81 -7.24
N PRO A 202 -5.92 -29.81 -6.69
CA PRO A 202 -7.02 -30.66 -7.15
C PRO A 202 -7.29 -30.50 -8.63
N ALA A 203 -7.98 -31.48 -9.22
CA ALA A 203 -8.49 -31.35 -10.58
C ALA A 203 -9.38 -30.12 -10.71
N ASP A 204 -9.09 -29.30 -11.69
CA ASP A 204 -9.77 -28.03 -11.92
C ASP A 204 -10.33 -27.94 -13.35
N GLN A 205 -11.22 -27.00 -13.57
CA GLN A 205 -11.78 -26.71 -14.87
C GLN A 205 -11.89 -25.20 -15.06
N VAL A 206 -11.61 -24.74 -16.28
CA VAL A 206 -11.82 -23.35 -16.70
C VAL A 206 -12.87 -23.36 -17.82
N VAL A 207 -13.95 -22.64 -17.63
CA VAL A 207 -15.06 -22.55 -18.59
C VAL A 207 -15.39 -21.10 -18.89
N MET A 208 -15.87 -20.82 -20.10
CA MET A 208 -16.28 -19.47 -20.51
C MET A 208 -17.63 -19.07 -19.89
N PHE A 209 -18.50 -20.03 -19.62
CA PHE A 209 -19.83 -19.81 -19.06
C PHE A 209 -20.09 -20.82 -17.96
N LEU A 210 -20.74 -20.37 -16.88
CA LEU A 210 -21.10 -21.26 -15.79
C LEU A 210 -22.21 -22.21 -16.23
N PRO A 211 -22.05 -23.52 -16.05
CA PRO A 211 -23.10 -24.49 -16.34
C PRO A 211 -24.15 -24.50 -15.22
N GLY A 212 -25.26 -23.79 -15.40
CA GLY A 212 -26.38 -23.83 -14.46
C GLY A 212 -26.12 -23.22 -13.08
N ASP A 213 -26.87 -23.66 -12.09
CA ASP A 213 -26.67 -23.27 -10.68
C ASP A 213 -25.45 -24.01 -10.08
N VAL A 214 -24.43 -23.27 -9.74
CA VAL A 214 -23.19 -23.82 -9.17
C VAL A 214 -23.11 -23.65 -7.63
N GLY A 215 -24.22 -23.32 -6.98
CA GLY A 215 -24.27 -23.15 -5.52
C GLY A 215 -23.32 -22.03 -5.02
N HIS A 216 -22.50 -22.34 -4.02
CA HIS A 216 -21.57 -21.36 -3.46
C HIS A 216 -20.48 -20.98 -4.48
N ARG A 217 -20.34 -19.68 -4.75
CA ARG A 217 -19.35 -19.14 -5.67
C ARG A 217 -18.77 -17.82 -5.16
N ALA A 218 -17.53 -17.52 -5.51
CA ALA A 218 -16.92 -16.22 -5.34
C ALA A 218 -16.88 -15.49 -6.69
N ILE A 219 -17.32 -14.24 -6.74
CA ILE A 219 -17.26 -13.39 -7.92
C ILE A 219 -16.24 -12.29 -7.67
N LEU A 220 -15.20 -12.25 -8.49
CA LEU A 220 -14.11 -11.28 -8.37
C LEU A 220 -14.28 -10.16 -9.36
N HIS A 221 -14.16 -8.93 -8.89
CA HIS A 221 -14.21 -7.72 -9.71
C HIS A 221 -12.94 -6.89 -9.55
N ARG A 222 -12.60 -6.17 -10.61
CA ARG A 222 -11.50 -5.21 -10.58
C ARG A 222 -11.84 -3.95 -9.77
N THR A 223 -13.11 -3.59 -9.70
CA THR A 223 -13.57 -2.34 -9.09
C THR A 223 -14.61 -2.61 -8.00
N VAL A 224 -14.65 -1.76 -6.97
CA VAL A 224 -15.67 -1.81 -5.93
C VAL A 224 -17.08 -1.62 -6.53
N MET A 225 -17.22 -0.79 -7.58
CA MET A 225 -18.51 -0.60 -8.24
C MET A 225 -19.04 -1.92 -8.83
N GLY A 226 -18.20 -2.70 -9.51
CA GLY A 226 -18.59 -4.01 -10.03
C GLY A 226 -19.04 -4.99 -8.91
N VAL A 227 -18.39 -4.95 -7.74
CA VAL A 227 -18.82 -5.74 -6.59
C VAL A 227 -20.22 -5.33 -6.13
N ILE A 228 -20.47 -4.01 -6.00
CA ILE A 228 -21.78 -3.47 -5.57
C ILE A 228 -22.87 -3.83 -6.58
N GLU A 229 -22.62 -3.64 -7.88
CA GLU A 229 -23.57 -3.98 -8.95
C GLU A 229 -23.95 -5.47 -8.90
N THR A 230 -22.96 -6.36 -8.76
CA THR A 230 -23.22 -7.79 -8.65
C THR A 230 -23.98 -8.16 -7.37
N ALA A 231 -23.63 -7.55 -6.23
CA ALA A 231 -24.31 -7.79 -4.97
C ALA A 231 -25.79 -7.35 -5.03
N LEU A 232 -26.08 -6.18 -5.62
CA LEU A 232 -27.44 -5.69 -5.81
C LEU A 232 -28.24 -6.65 -6.70
N SER A 233 -27.71 -7.03 -7.86
CA SER A 233 -28.37 -7.96 -8.78
C SER A 233 -28.62 -9.33 -8.14
N ALA A 234 -27.67 -9.84 -7.35
CA ALA A 234 -27.84 -11.09 -6.62
C ALA A 234 -28.97 -10.99 -5.57
N THR A 235 -29.03 -9.86 -4.84
CA THR A 235 -30.10 -9.62 -3.85
C THR A 235 -31.47 -9.53 -4.51
N GLU A 236 -31.58 -8.83 -5.65
CA GLU A 236 -32.82 -8.72 -6.44
C GLU A 236 -33.31 -10.09 -6.96
N SER A 237 -32.39 -10.99 -7.28
CA SER A 237 -32.69 -12.36 -7.70
C SER A 237 -32.96 -13.34 -6.53
N GLY A 238 -32.93 -12.84 -5.28
CA GLY A 238 -33.14 -13.65 -4.09
C GLY A 238 -31.96 -14.52 -3.67
N SER A 239 -30.79 -14.28 -4.23
CA SER A 239 -29.55 -14.97 -3.84
C SER A 239 -28.99 -14.38 -2.53
N GLN A 240 -28.44 -15.23 -1.67
CA GLN A 240 -27.66 -14.75 -0.53
C GLN A 240 -26.27 -14.27 -0.99
N VAL A 241 -25.87 -13.09 -0.52
CA VAL A 241 -24.60 -12.43 -0.86
C VAL A 241 -23.67 -12.40 0.35
#